data_52cde0b992246f05fe6fcfa9b342a406
#
_entry.id   52cde0b992246f05fe6fcfa9b342a406
#
_cell.length_a   1.000
_cell.length_b   1.000
_cell.length_c   1.000
_cell.angle_alpha   90.00
_cell.angle_beta   90.00
_cell.angle_gamma   90.00
#
_symmetry.space_group_name_H-M   'P 1'
#
loop_
_entity.id
_entity.type
_entity.pdbx_description
1 polymer ?
#
loop_
_entity_poly.entity_id
_entity_poly.type
_entity_poly.pdbx_seq_one_letter_code
_entity_poly.pdbx_strand_id
1 'polypeptide(L)'
;MAVLGRSFQLVTLADVGCKEELPETQETIAGNAYQKASYVWNHYKIPCFADDTGLEVGALNGAPGVFSARYAGPQRNSKDNLNLLLKRLEGFLNREAQFRTVISLILPQGEWLFEGIVKGVILTELRGTGGFGYDPVFQPHGSLKTLAEMTMEEKNEISHRARAVKKLEAFLNAL
;
A
#
# COMPACT_ATOMS: atom_id res chain seq x y z
N MET A 1 8.90 7.01 -14.05
CA MET A 1 9.55 8.28 -13.64
C MET A 1 9.05 9.53 -14.39
N ALA A 2 7.90 9.55 -14.98
CA ALA A 2 7.46 10.63 -15.87
C ALA A 2 6.10 11.25 -15.48
N VAL A 3 5.77 11.28 -14.19
CA VAL A 3 4.38 11.56 -13.79
C VAL A 3 4.25 12.86 -12.97
N LEU A 4 5.29 13.29 -12.30
CA LEU A 4 5.33 14.60 -11.67
C LEU A 4 5.95 15.58 -12.67
N GLY A 5 5.19 16.51 -13.22
CA GLY A 5 5.62 17.47 -14.24
C GLY A 5 7.03 18.05 -14.00
N ARG A 6 7.54 18.90 -14.89
CA ARG A 6 8.93 19.43 -14.86
C ARG A 6 9.30 20.25 -13.61
N SER A 7 8.34 20.48 -12.70
CA SER A 7 8.51 21.32 -11.50
C SER A 7 9.03 20.59 -10.27
N PHE A 8 9.05 19.23 -10.27
CA PHE A 8 9.46 18.45 -9.11
C PHE A 8 10.58 17.48 -9.47
N GLN A 9 11.63 17.46 -8.65
CA GLN A 9 12.68 16.46 -8.68
C GLN A 9 12.46 15.48 -7.52
N LEU A 10 12.20 14.19 -7.85
CA LEU A 10 12.13 13.14 -6.85
C LEU A 10 13.53 12.67 -6.47
N VAL A 11 13.76 12.61 -5.18
CA VAL A 11 14.97 12.04 -4.58
C VAL A 11 14.58 10.90 -3.64
N THR A 12 15.46 9.92 -3.48
CA THR A 12 15.24 8.80 -2.57
C THR A 12 15.75 9.14 -1.16
N LEU A 13 15.36 8.34 -0.17
CA LEU A 13 15.91 8.45 1.20
C LEU A 13 17.43 8.33 1.21
N ALA A 14 18.01 7.47 0.36
CA ALA A 14 19.44 7.32 0.23
C ALA A 14 20.13 8.60 -0.30
N ASP A 15 19.50 9.31 -1.24
CA ASP A 15 20.04 10.56 -1.82
C ASP A 15 20.09 11.68 -0.78
N VAL A 16 19.22 11.66 0.23
CA VAL A 16 19.20 12.61 1.34
C VAL A 16 19.98 12.13 2.58
N GLY A 17 20.66 10.98 2.46
CA GLY A 17 21.50 10.43 3.52
C GLY A 17 20.74 9.71 4.64
N CYS A 18 19.46 9.43 4.48
CA CYS A 18 18.67 8.64 5.43
C CYS A 18 19.02 7.16 5.26
N LYS A 19 19.59 6.57 6.30
CA LYS A 19 19.99 5.16 6.35
C LYS A 19 19.15 4.34 7.32
N GLU A 20 18.35 5.02 8.13
CA GLU A 20 17.51 4.40 9.15
C GLU A 20 16.26 3.77 8.53
N GLU A 21 15.80 2.68 9.13
CA GLU A 21 14.46 2.16 8.86
C GLU A 21 13.43 3.11 9.49
N LEU A 22 12.50 3.60 8.67
CA LEU A 22 11.47 4.52 9.13
C LEU A 22 10.50 3.81 10.07
N PRO A 23 10.05 4.45 11.16
CA PRO A 23 9.16 3.82 12.13
C PRO A 23 7.77 3.57 11.55
N GLU A 24 7.21 2.40 11.88
CA GLU A 24 5.83 1.97 11.56
C GLU A 24 5.19 1.38 12.83
N THR A 25 4.87 2.25 13.78
CA THR A 25 4.35 1.86 15.10
C THR A 25 2.90 2.27 15.33
N GLN A 26 2.27 2.88 14.32
CA GLN A 26 0.89 3.34 14.43
C GLN A 26 -0.11 2.22 14.17
N GLU A 27 -1.31 2.37 14.72
CA GLU A 27 -2.39 1.38 14.62
C GLU A 27 -3.17 1.48 13.30
N THR A 28 -2.90 2.50 12.47
CA THR A 28 -3.58 2.72 11.19
C THR A 28 -2.61 2.92 10.04
N ILE A 29 -3.03 2.55 8.82
CA ILE A 29 -2.27 2.77 7.59
C ILE A 29 -1.97 4.26 7.41
N ALA A 30 -2.96 5.14 7.64
CA ALA A 30 -2.76 6.58 7.57
C ALA A 30 -1.75 7.08 8.62
N GLY A 31 -1.81 6.53 9.84
CA GLY A 31 -0.87 6.85 10.91
C GLY A 31 0.57 6.47 10.57
N ASN A 32 0.80 5.27 10.01
CA ASN A 32 2.13 4.85 9.58
C ASN A 32 2.65 5.70 8.41
N ALA A 33 1.81 6.00 7.42
CA ALA A 33 2.20 6.89 6.31
C ALA A 33 2.61 8.26 6.84
N TYR A 34 1.81 8.85 7.74
CA TYR A 34 2.12 10.13 8.38
C TYR A 34 3.39 10.07 9.23
N GLN A 35 3.54 9.03 10.04
CA GLN A 35 4.72 8.86 10.91
C GLN A 35 6.02 8.81 10.07
N LYS A 36 6.02 8.08 8.97
CA LYS A 36 7.17 8.02 8.05
C LYS A 36 7.47 9.38 7.42
N ALA A 37 6.47 10.07 6.90
CA ALA A 37 6.64 11.41 6.32
C ALA A 37 7.11 12.43 7.36
N SER A 38 6.50 12.43 8.55
CA SER A 38 6.89 13.30 9.66
C SER A 38 8.32 13.06 10.14
N TYR A 39 8.77 11.79 10.16
CA TYR A 39 10.16 11.47 10.48
C TYR A 39 11.12 12.17 9.51
N VAL A 40 10.89 12.01 8.21
CA VAL A 40 11.73 12.62 7.16
C VAL A 40 11.69 14.15 7.26
N TRP A 41 10.50 14.75 7.36
CA TRP A 41 10.37 16.19 7.52
C TRP A 41 11.12 16.73 8.74
N ASN A 42 11.00 16.08 9.89
CA ASN A 42 11.60 16.54 11.13
C ASN A 42 13.11 16.42 11.15
N HIS A 43 13.69 15.40 10.52
CA HIS A 43 15.13 15.16 10.54
C HIS A 43 15.86 15.85 9.38
N TYR A 44 15.24 15.89 8.20
CA TYR A 44 15.91 16.39 6.99
C TYR A 44 15.37 17.74 6.50
N LYS A 45 14.22 18.21 7.03
CA LYS A 45 13.62 19.51 6.68
C LYS A 45 13.36 19.70 5.20
N ILE A 46 13.04 18.62 4.49
CA ILE A 46 12.71 18.63 3.05
C ILE A 46 11.25 18.27 2.83
N PRO A 47 10.59 18.84 1.81
CA PRO A 47 9.30 18.36 1.34
C PRO A 47 9.36 16.88 1.02
N CYS A 48 8.41 16.11 1.52
CA CYS A 48 8.45 14.67 1.37
C CYS A 48 7.06 14.05 1.36
N PHE A 49 6.97 12.85 0.79
CA PHE A 49 5.82 12.00 0.98
C PHE A 49 6.26 10.57 1.35
N ALA A 50 5.39 9.88 2.07
CA ALA A 50 5.56 8.47 2.38
C ALA A 50 4.23 7.74 2.25
N ASP A 51 4.27 6.48 1.82
CA ASP A 51 3.07 5.66 1.74
C ASP A 51 3.09 4.52 2.76
N ASP A 52 1.89 4.10 3.15
CA ASP A 52 1.67 2.82 3.81
C ASP A 52 0.53 2.07 3.15
N THR A 53 0.60 0.74 3.15
CA THR A 53 -0.34 -0.12 2.45
C THR A 53 -0.69 -1.34 3.28
N GLY A 54 -1.98 -1.68 3.30
CA GLY A 54 -2.46 -2.90 3.93
C GLY A 54 -3.58 -3.58 3.15
N LEU A 55 -3.68 -4.88 3.37
CA LEU A 55 -4.85 -5.68 3.03
C LEU A 55 -5.78 -5.69 4.24
N GLU A 56 -7.03 -5.33 4.04
CA GLU A 56 -8.07 -5.34 5.08
C GLU A 56 -9.14 -6.35 4.68
N VAL A 57 -9.40 -7.35 5.53
CA VAL A 57 -10.38 -8.42 5.28
C VAL A 57 -11.53 -8.31 6.27
N GLY A 58 -12.76 -8.15 5.75
CA GLY A 58 -13.94 -7.89 6.56
C GLY A 58 -14.22 -8.98 7.60
N ALA A 59 -14.15 -10.24 7.21
CA ALA A 59 -14.37 -11.39 8.10
C ALA A 59 -13.31 -11.52 9.23
N LEU A 60 -12.18 -10.83 9.09
CA LEU A 60 -11.09 -10.81 10.08
C LEU A 60 -10.99 -9.46 10.80
N ASN A 61 -12.09 -8.69 10.84
CA ASN A 61 -12.16 -7.36 11.47
C ASN A 61 -11.06 -6.40 10.96
N GLY A 62 -10.78 -6.43 9.66
CA GLY A 62 -9.77 -5.60 9.02
C GLY A 62 -8.34 -6.15 9.07
N ALA A 63 -8.10 -7.29 9.73
CA ALA A 63 -6.77 -7.91 9.67
C ALA A 63 -6.49 -8.43 8.23
N PRO A 64 -5.22 -8.48 7.81
CA PRO A 64 -3.98 -8.09 8.49
C PRO A 64 -3.75 -6.58 8.69
N GLY A 65 -4.37 -5.68 7.91
CA GLY A 65 -4.25 -4.23 8.08
C GLY A 65 -2.79 -3.75 8.06
N VAL A 66 -2.37 -2.99 9.07
CA VAL A 66 -0.99 -2.49 9.23
C VAL A 66 0.06 -3.59 9.40
N PHE A 67 -0.37 -4.81 9.69
CA PHE A 67 0.51 -5.96 9.81
C PHE A 67 0.69 -6.75 8.50
N SER A 68 0.18 -6.23 7.36
CA SER A 68 0.17 -6.97 6.09
C SER A 68 1.52 -7.52 5.69
N ALA A 69 2.60 -6.76 5.86
CA ALA A 69 3.95 -7.22 5.51
C ALA A 69 4.53 -8.24 6.50
N ARG A 70 4.04 -8.28 7.75
CA ARG A 70 4.56 -9.11 8.86
C ARG A 70 3.49 -9.93 9.57
N TYR A 71 2.43 -10.32 8.85
CA TYR A 71 1.26 -10.98 9.42
C TYR A 71 1.58 -12.34 10.06
N ALA A 72 2.51 -13.08 9.47
CA ALA A 72 3.01 -14.35 10.02
C ALA A 72 4.30 -14.20 10.85
N GLY A 73 4.78 -12.97 11.05
CA GLY A 73 5.95 -12.72 11.88
C GLY A 73 6.95 -11.71 11.30
N PRO A 74 7.98 -11.37 12.08
CA PRO A 74 8.95 -10.32 11.75
C PRO A 74 9.84 -10.63 10.54
N GLN A 75 9.90 -11.91 10.10
CA GLN A 75 10.65 -12.34 8.92
C GLN A 75 10.09 -11.79 7.60
N ARG A 76 8.89 -11.20 7.62
CA ARG A 76 8.20 -10.58 6.46
C ARG A 76 8.11 -11.50 5.24
N ASN A 77 7.93 -12.83 5.47
CA ASN A 77 7.82 -13.81 4.40
C ASN A 77 6.42 -13.77 3.78
N SER A 78 6.34 -13.41 2.50
CA SER A 78 5.05 -13.27 1.78
C SER A 78 4.27 -14.58 1.71
N LYS A 79 4.94 -15.73 1.56
CA LYS A 79 4.29 -17.03 1.48
C LYS A 79 3.67 -17.42 2.82
N ASP A 80 4.39 -17.17 3.92
CA ASP A 80 3.89 -17.43 5.27
C ASP A 80 2.70 -16.54 5.61
N ASN A 81 2.78 -15.24 5.24
CA ASN A 81 1.68 -14.29 5.42
C ASN A 81 0.42 -14.72 4.67
N LEU A 82 0.58 -15.16 3.41
CA LEU A 82 -0.50 -15.64 2.56
C LEU A 82 -1.12 -16.93 3.12
N ASN A 83 -0.30 -17.90 3.50
CA ASN A 83 -0.76 -19.17 4.10
C ASN A 83 -1.53 -18.92 5.41
N LEU A 84 -1.04 -18.02 6.26
CA LEU A 84 -1.73 -17.65 7.49
C LEU A 84 -3.08 -17.00 7.19
N LEU A 85 -3.16 -16.11 6.17
CA LEU A 85 -4.41 -15.48 5.76
C LEU A 85 -5.43 -16.53 5.33
N LEU A 86 -5.05 -17.45 4.43
CA LEU A 86 -5.92 -18.51 3.95
C LEU A 86 -6.41 -19.41 5.08
N LYS A 87 -5.51 -19.80 5.97
CA LYS A 87 -5.84 -20.61 7.16
C LYS A 87 -6.85 -19.89 8.06
N ARG A 88 -6.67 -18.59 8.31
CA ARG A 88 -7.62 -17.83 9.15
C ARG A 88 -8.98 -17.63 8.49
N LEU A 89 -9.05 -17.73 7.16
CA LEU A 89 -10.29 -17.64 6.40
C LEU A 89 -10.95 -19.00 6.11
N GLU A 90 -10.42 -20.11 6.65
CA GLU A 90 -11.08 -21.41 6.57
C GLU A 90 -12.47 -21.37 7.22
N GLY A 91 -13.48 -21.87 6.50
CA GLY A 91 -14.88 -21.87 6.95
C GLY A 91 -15.63 -20.53 6.79
N PHE A 92 -14.96 -19.43 6.45
CA PHE A 92 -15.66 -18.18 6.19
C PHE A 92 -16.21 -18.12 4.77
N LEU A 93 -17.51 -17.88 4.65
CA LEU A 93 -18.18 -17.64 3.36
C LEU A 93 -17.95 -16.20 2.86
N ASN A 94 -17.98 -15.25 3.79
CA ASN A 94 -17.65 -13.85 3.46
C ASN A 94 -16.13 -13.70 3.38
N ARG A 95 -15.64 -13.44 2.17
CA ARG A 95 -14.21 -13.26 1.89
C ARG A 95 -13.91 -11.87 1.30
N GLU A 96 -14.85 -10.92 1.51
CA GLU A 96 -14.69 -9.53 1.09
C GLU A 96 -13.44 -8.91 1.73
N ALA A 97 -12.67 -8.24 0.88
CA ALA A 97 -11.43 -7.62 1.27
C ALA A 97 -11.16 -6.36 0.44
N GLN A 98 -10.25 -5.55 0.92
CA GLN A 98 -9.74 -4.42 0.15
C GLN A 98 -8.25 -4.21 0.38
N PHE A 99 -7.54 -3.84 -0.67
CA PHE A 99 -6.25 -3.19 -0.52
C PHE A 99 -6.46 -1.68 -0.34
N ARG A 100 -5.74 -1.12 0.60
CA ARG A 100 -5.74 0.31 0.89
C ARG A 100 -4.31 0.83 0.93
N THR A 101 -4.05 1.92 0.21
CA THR A 101 -2.82 2.72 0.31
C THR A 101 -3.18 4.11 0.77
N VAL A 102 -2.43 4.64 1.71
CA VAL A 102 -2.46 6.05 2.09
C VAL A 102 -1.08 6.65 1.83
N ILE A 103 -1.05 7.77 1.13
CA ILE A 103 0.16 8.59 0.96
C ILE A 103 -0.01 9.83 1.83
N SER A 104 0.96 10.10 2.70
CA SER A 104 1.07 11.34 3.45
C SER A 104 2.11 12.24 2.78
N LEU A 105 1.71 13.46 2.43
CA LEU A 105 2.54 14.50 1.86
C LEU A 105 2.74 15.61 2.90
N ILE A 106 3.98 16.03 3.12
CA ILE A 106 4.33 17.17 3.97
C ILE A 106 5.12 18.19 3.14
N LEU A 107 4.59 19.39 3.08
CA LEU A 107 5.20 20.56 2.45
C LEU A 107 5.30 21.71 3.46
N PRO A 108 6.08 22.77 3.20
CA PRO A 108 6.14 23.94 4.09
C PRO A 108 4.79 24.59 4.40
N GLN A 109 3.84 24.49 3.47
CA GLN A 109 2.51 25.10 3.56
C GLN A 109 1.44 24.19 4.19
N GLY A 110 1.75 22.92 4.48
CA GLY A 110 0.77 22.03 5.12
C GLY A 110 1.02 20.53 4.90
N GLU A 111 0.04 19.75 5.32
CA GLU A 111 0.06 18.29 5.31
C GLU A 111 -1.22 17.75 4.65
N TRP A 112 -1.10 16.72 3.81
CA TRP A 112 -2.22 16.12 3.07
C TRP A 112 -2.12 14.62 3.05
N LEU A 113 -3.28 13.97 2.97
CA LEU A 113 -3.41 12.53 2.81
C LEU A 113 -4.13 12.20 1.50
N PHE A 114 -3.59 11.22 0.77
CA PHE A 114 -4.18 10.72 -0.47
C PHE A 114 -4.40 9.22 -0.35
N GLU A 115 -5.63 8.81 -0.48
CA GLU A 115 -6.03 7.43 -0.32
C GLU A 115 -6.42 6.79 -1.65
N GLY A 116 -5.97 5.55 -1.86
CA GLY A 116 -6.43 4.68 -2.92
C GLY A 116 -6.88 3.33 -2.37
N ILE A 117 -8.05 2.87 -2.81
CA ILE A 117 -8.68 1.61 -2.37
C ILE A 117 -9.04 0.78 -3.60
N VAL A 118 -8.78 -0.51 -3.52
CA VAL A 118 -9.32 -1.52 -4.45
C VAL A 118 -10.04 -2.58 -3.64
N LYS A 119 -11.34 -2.70 -3.88
CA LYS A 119 -12.17 -3.74 -3.27
C LYS A 119 -12.12 -5.03 -4.10
N GLY A 120 -12.26 -6.16 -3.45
CA GLY A 120 -12.23 -7.48 -4.07
C GLY A 120 -12.51 -8.58 -3.06
N VAL A 121 -12.19 -9.79 -3.44
CA VAL A 121 -12.38 -10.98 -2.61
C VAL A 121 -11.07 -11.77 -2.48
N ILE A 122 -10.90 -12.46 -1.36
CA ILE A 122 -9.81 -13.43 -1.18
C ILE A 122 -10.28 -14.79 -1.70
N LEU A 123 -9.60 -15.31 -2.70
CA LEU A 123 -9.87 -16.65 -3.23
C LEU A 123 -9.43 -17.74 -2.23
N THR A 124 -9.92 -18.95 -2.41
CA THR A 124 -9.50 -20.14 -1.62
C THR A 124 -8.20 -20.76 -2.14
N GLU A 125 -7.84 -20.46 -3.38
CA GLU A 125 -6.69 -21.00 -4.09
C GLU A 125 -5.83 -19.89 -4.67
N LEU A 126 -4.53 -20.17 -4.79
CA LEU A 126 -3.59 -19.27 -5.44
C LEU A 126 -3.76 -19.32 -6.95
N ARG A 127 -3.81 -18.15 -7.61
CA ARG A 127 -3.86 -18.02 -9.05
C ARG A 127 -2.87 -16.96 -9.53
N GLY A 128 -2.09 -17.31 -10.56
CA GLY A 128 -1.04 -16.45 -11.10
C GLY A 128 0.28 -16.57 -10.33
N THR A 129 1.34 -16.08 -10.96
CA THR A 129 2.71 -16.14 -10.42
C THR A 129 3.38 -14.77 -10.37
N GLY A 130 2.70 -13.74 -10.85
CA GLY A 130 3.18 -12.36 -10.83
C GLY A 130 2.91 -11.65 -9.52
N GLY A 131 3.38 -10.41 -9.43
CA GLY A 131 3.11 -9.56 -8.27
C GLY A 131 3.88 -9.93 -7.00
N PHE A 132 3.32 -9.60 -5.85
CA PHE A 132 3.91 -9.85 -4.53
C PHE A 132 2.83 -9.94 -3.44
N GLY A 133 3.22 -10.42 -2.26
CA GLY A 133 2.35 -10.45 -1.09
C GLY A 133 1.09 -11.29 -1.30
N TYR A 134 -0.07 -10.69 -1.22
CA TYR A 134 -1.38 -11.36 -1.32
C TYR A 134 -1.97 -11.33 -2.74
N ASP A 135 -1.25 -10.83 -3.73
CA ASP A 135 -1.72 -10.74 -5.12
C ASP A 135 -2.25 -12.06 -5.69
N PRO A 136 -1.65 -13.25 -5.39
CA PRO A 136 -2.14 -14.53 -5.92
C PRO A 136 -3.52 -14.97 -5.42
N VAL A 137 -4.01 -14.38 -4.35
CA VAL A 137 -5.34 -14.72 -3.77
C VAL A 137 -6.33 -13.57 -3.81
N PHE A 138 -5.89 -12.37 -4.17
CA PHE A 138 -6.78 -11.22 -4.24
C PHE A 138 -7.33 -11.01 -5.65
N GLN A 139 -8.64 -11.16 -5.81
CA GLN A 139 -9.36 -10.89 -7.05
C GLN A 139 -10.14 -9.58 -6.91
N PRO A 140 -9.76 -8.53 -7.66
CA PRO A 140 -10.50 -7.26 -7.66
C PRO A 140 -11.93 -7.43 -8.15
N HIS A 141 -12.87 -6.67 -7.57
CA HIS A 141 -14.23 -6.64 -8.09
C HIS A 141 -14.26 -6.20 -9.55
N GLY A 142 -15.09 -6.87 -10.36
CA GLY A 142 -15.19 -6.61 -11.80
C GLY A 142 -14.10 -7.27 -12.64
N SER A 143 -13.18 -8.02 -12.02
CA SER A 143 -12.15 -8.80 -12.72
C SER A 143 -12.34 -10.30 -12.52
N LEU A 144 -12.03 -11.09 -13.54
CA LEU A 144 -11.92 -12.55 -13.43
C LEU A 144 -10.50 -13.00 -13.07
N LYS A 145 -9.52 -12.07 -13.10
CA LYS A 145 -8.11 -12.30 -12.79
C LYS A 145 -7.80 -11.86 -11.37
N THR A 146 -6.88 -12.56 -10.71
CA THR A 146 -6.20 -12.05 -9.51
C THR A 146 -5.19 -10.98 -9.90
N LEU A 147 -4.70 -10.20 -8.90
CA LEU A 147 -3.63 -9.23 -9.16
C LEU A 147 -2.33 -9.91 -9.64
N ALA A 148 -2.10 -11.19 -9.32
CA ALA A 148 -0.94 -11.95 -9.78
C ALA A 148 -1.08 -12.47 -11.24
N GLU A 149 -2.29 -12.49 -11.79
CA GLU A 149 -2.57 -12.87 -13.18
C GLU A 149 -2.59 -11.66 -14.12
N MET A 150 -2.51 -10.44 -13.58
CA MET A 150 -2.53 -9.19 -14.36
C MET A 150 -1.13 -8.80 -14.82
N THR A 151 -1.06 -8.16 -15.99
CA THR A 151 0.17 -7.45 -16.41
C THR A 151 0.39 -6.22 -15.52
N MET A 152 1.59 -5.66 -15.56
CA MET A 152 1.89 -4.42 -14.83
C MET A 152 1.01 -3.25 -15.30
N GLU A 153 0.71 -3.20 -16.60
CA GLU A 153 -0.17 -2.18 -17.20
C GLU A 153 -1.58 -2.32 -16.66
N GLU A 154 -2.19 -3.52 -16.73
CA GLU A 154 -3.53 -3.80 -16.18
C GLU A 154 -3.59 -3.43 -14.69
N LYS A 155 -2.56 -3.79 -13.94
CA LYS A 155 -2.48 -3.53 -12.50
C LYS A 155 -2.34 -2.03 -12.18
N ASN A 156 -1.56 -1.29 -12.97
CA ASN A 156 -1.38 0.16 -12.80
C ASN A 156 -2.66 0.96 -13.09
N GLU A 157 -3.59 0.43 -13.88
CA GLU A 157 -4.87 1.09 -14.13
C GLU A 157 -5.81 1.04 -12.92
N ILE A 158 -5.79 -0.06 -12.17
CA ILE A 158 -6.80 -0.34 -11.14
C ILE A 158 -6.26 -0.33 -9.70
N SER A 159 -4.94 -0.46 -9.49
CA SER A 159 -4.39 -0.72 -8.16
C SER A 159 -4.64 0.44 -7.17
N HIS A 160 -4.73 0.07 -5.89
CA HIS A 160 -4.84 1.00 -4.77
C HIS A 160 -3.73 2.05 -4.78
N ARG A 161 -2.48 1.63 -5.01
CA ARG A 161 -1.33 2.55 -5.06
C ARG A 161 -1.44 3.51 -6.25
N ALA A 162 -1.80 3.03 -7.44
CA ALA A 162 -1.99 3.90 -8.60
C ALA A 162 -3.08 4.95 -8.36
N ARG A 163 -4.18 4.58 -7.69
CA ARG A 163 -5.26 5.53 -7.33
C ARG A 163 -4.78 6.60 -6.35
N ALA A 164 -4.00 6.22 -5.34
CA ALA A 164 -3.43 7.18 -4.38
C ALA A 164 -2.42 8.12 -5.07
N VAL A 165 -1.53 7.56 -5.90
CA VAL A 165 -0.53 8.34 -6.67
C VAL A 165 -1.19 9.33 -7.62
N LYS A 166 -2.23 8.93 -8.37
CA LYS A 166 -2.97 9.85 -9.25
C LYS A 166 -3.55 11.06 -8.49
N LYS A 167 -4.03 10.86 -7.26
CA LYS A 167 -4.52 11.98 -6.42
C LYS A 167 -3.38 12.89 -5.96
N LEU A 168 -2.25 12.32 -5.54
CA LEU A 168 -1.05 13.08 -5.20
C LEU A 168 -0.57 13.91 -6.40
N GLU A 169 -0.48 13.30 -7.58
CA GLU A 169 -0.07 13.99 -8.82
C GLU A 169 -1.01 15.13 -9.19
N ALA A 170 -2.31 14.90 -9.14
CA ALA A 170 -3.29 15.95 -9.43
C ALA A 170 -3.15 17.12 -8.46
N PHE A 171 -2.89 16.85 -7.18
CA PHE A 171 -2.66 17.88 -6.18
C PHE A 171 -1.36 18.67 -6.47
N LEU A 172 -0.24 17.97 -6.70
CA LEU A 172 1.05 18.62 -6.96
C LEU A 172 1.06 19.44 -8.25
N ASN A 173 0.30 19.02 -9.27
CA ASN A 173 0.17 19.78 -10.53
C ASN A 173 -0.75 21.00 -10.40
N ALA A 174 -1.50 21.13 -9.32
CA ALA A 174 -2.37 22.27 -9.04
C ALA A 174 -1.73 23.31 -8.10
N LEU A 175 -0.52 23.04 -7.58
CA LEU A 175 0.29 23.99 -6.79
C LEU A 175 1.01 25.00 -7.69
#